data_636fab8aba6e7b22c1c5dcce910c199c
#
_entry.id   636fab8aba6e7b22c1c5dcce910c199c
#
_cell.length_a   1.000
_cell.length_b   1.000
_cell.length_c   1.000
_cell.angle_alpha   90.00
_cell.angle_beta   90.00
_cell.angle_gamma   90.00
#
_symmetry.space_group_name_H-M   'P 1'
#
loop_
_entity.id
_entity.type
_entity.pdbx_description
1 polymer ?
#
loop_
_entity_poly.entity_id
_entity_poly.type
_entity_poly.pdbx_seq_one_letter_code
_entity_poly.pdbx_strand_id
1 'polypeptide(L)'
;MSADEVMTQAAQLITRGDYAGAMTVFDGYIDSNPDDPAGYHGWAEAALFDIQENGNLDEKGKDRINEGQIAAYFRRAAGMAPDNADYNAAYAGALVEFDRIPMAVRQLHKLVEIGKASDEVDVSFHLYEAARGLIDAIDLKTNFDRSTPIARQYISEAVTFAILGLGFSSVEEAIEYLNMDA
;
A
#
# COMPACT_ATOMS: atom_id res chain seq x y z
N MET A 1 -22.87 14.03 7.10
CA MET A 1 -22.39 12.91 7.94
C MET A 1 -21.06 13.27 8.53
N SER A 2 -20.80 12.88 9.78
CA SER A 2 -19.45 12.98 10.36
C SER A 2 -18.50 11.95 9.72
N ALA A 3 -17.18 12.13 9.87
CA ALA A 3 -16.21 11.16 9.38
C ALA A 3 -16.47 9.75 9.94
N ASP A 4 -16.74 9.63 11.24
CA ASP A 4 -17.01 8.35 11.91
C ASP A 4 -18.26 7.65 11.36
N GLU A 5 -19.33 8.40 11.06
CA GLU A 5 -20.55 7.85 10.45
C GLU A 5 -20.27 7.32 9.05
N VAL A 6 -19.49 8.05 8.25
CA VAL A 6 -19.09 7.64 6.89
C VAL A 6 -18.24 6.38 6.95
N MET A 7 -17.21 6.35 7.80
CA MET A 7 -16.33 5.18 7.96
C MET A 7 -17.12 3.95 8.41
N THR A 8 -18.03 4.11 9.36
CA THR A 8 -18.89 3.00 9.85
C THR A 8 -19.80 2.47 8.74
N GLN A 9 -20.43 3.35 7.98
CA GLN A 9 -21.31 2.97 6.88
C GLN A 9 -20.53 2.26 5.76
N ALA A 10 -19.39 2.81 5.36
CA ALA A 10 -18.53 2.23 4.33
C ALA A 10 -18.00 0.85 4.75
N ALA A 11 -17.54 0.69 5.99
CA ALA A 11 -17.09 -0.60 6.53
C ALA A 11 -18.19 -1.67 6.48
N GLN A 12 -19.44 -1.31 6.79
CA GLN A 12 -20.58 -2.24 6.67
C GLN A 12 -20.86 -2.66 5.23
N LEU A 13 -20.69 -1.75 4.25
CA LEU A 13 -20.84 -2.04 2.83
C LEU A 13 -19.72 -2.95 2.34
N ILE A 14 -18.46 -2.64 2.68
CA ILE A 14 -17.28 -3.47 2.36
C ILE A 14 -17.45 -4.89 2.93
N THR A 15 -17.87 -5.03 4.19
CA THR A 15 -18.10 -6.35 4.81
C THR A 15 -19.16 -7.19 4.07
N ARG A 16 -20.06 -6.55 3.33
CA ARG A 16 -21.09 -7.23 2.52
C ARG A 16 -20.66 -7.41 1.05
N GLY A 17 -19.46 -7.01 0.69
CA GLY A 17 -18.99 -7.01 -0.69
C GLY A 17 -19.58 -5.90 -1.58
N ASP A 18 -20.28 -4.92 -1.00
CA ASP A 18 -20.83 -3.77 -1.73
C ASP A 18 -19.79 -2.64 -1.84
N TYR A 19 -18.73 -2.90 -2.57
CA TYR A 19 -17.62 -1.94 -2.78
C TYR A 19 -18.08 -0.70 -3.54
N ALA A 20 -18.97 -0.85 -4.52
CA ALA A 20 -19.53 0.25 -5.28
C ALA A 20 -20.36 1.19 -4.39
N GLY A 21 -21.14 0.62 -3.46
CA GLY A 21 -21.85 1.38 -2.44
C GLY A 21 -20.90 2.13 -1.51
N ALA A 22 -19.81 1.48 -1.07
CA ALA A 22 -18.79 2.12 -0.24
C ALA A 22 -18.10 3.29 -0.96
N MET A 23 -17.68 3.11 -2.23
CA MET A 23 -17.13 4.19 -3.05
C MET A 23 -18.10 5.37 -3.16
N THR A 24 -19.40 5.11 -3.38
CA THR A 24 -20.43 6.17 -3.44
C THR A 24 -20.55 6.96 -2.13
N VAL A 25 -20.43 6.28 -0.99
CA VAL A 25 -20.44 6.95 0.33
C VAL A 25 -19.23 7.85 0.47
N PHE A 26 -18.04 7.39 0.05
CA PHE A 26 -16.83 8.21 0.08
C PHE A 26 -16.85 9.36 -0.92
N ASP A 27 -17.44 9.20 -2.12
CA ASP A 27 -17.62 10.30 -3.07
C ASP A 27 -18.43 11.45 -2.45
N GLY A 28 -19.55 11.14 -1.80
CA GLY A 28 -20.35 12.15 -1.10
C GLY A 28 -19.61 12.81 0.09
N TYR A 29 -18.72 12.06 0.74
CA TYR A 29 -17.87 12.60 1.79
C TYR A 29 -16.78 13.53 1.23
N ILE A 30 -16.10 13.15 0.16
CA ILE A 30 -15.08 13.95 -0.52
C ILE A 30 -15.68 15.27 -1.02
N ASP A 31 -16.87 15.23 -1.61
CA ASP A 31 -17.57 16.44 -2.10
C ASP A 31 -17.82 17.46 -0.99
N SER A 32 -18.11 16.96 0.22
CA SER A 32 -18.41 17.79 1.39
C SER A 32 -17.16 18.18 2.19
N ASN A 33 -16.09 17.39 2.10
CA ASN A 33 -14.86 17.52 2.88
C ASN A 33 -13.61 17.27 1.98
N PRO A 34 -13.37 18.12 0.98
CA PRO A 34 -12.32 17.89 -0.02
C PRO A 34 -10.89 17.97 0.53
N ASP A 35 -10.74 18.48 1.75
CA ASP A 35 -9.45 18.62 2.44
C ASP A 35 -9.22 17.53 3.51
N ASP A 36 -10.11 16.53 3.60
CA ASP A 36 -9.93 15.40 4.50
C ASP A 36 -9.34 14.20 3.74
N PRO A 37 -8.12 13.74 4.11
CA PRO A 37 -7.45 12.61 3.46
C PRO A 37 -8.22 11.29 3.60
N ALA A 38 -9.02 11.12 4.66
CA ALA A 38 -9.74 9.89 4.94
C ALA A 38 -10.74 9.51 3.84
N GLY A 39 -11.39 10.49 3.21
CA GLY A 39 -12.31 10.26 2.09
C GLY A 39 -11.61 9.63 0.89
N TYR A 40 -10.46 10.18 0.48
CA TYR A 40 -9.69 9.68 -0.65
C TYR A 40 -9.09 8.31 -0.36
N HIS A 41 -8.56 8.12 0.84
CA HIS A 41 -8.03 6.82 1.26
C HIS A 41 -9.11 5.75 1.24
N GLY A 42 -10.25 5.98 1.88
CA GLY A 42 -11.34 5.01 1.96
C GLY A 42 -11.96 4.68 0.60
N TRP A 43 -12.10 5.67 -0.30
CA TRP A 43 -12.55 5.42 -1.66
C TRP A 43 -11.56 4.49 -2.40
N ALA A 44 -10.26 4.79 -2.32
CA ALA A 44 -9.24 4.03 -3.01
C ALA A 44 -9.10 2.59 -2.45
N GLU A 45 -9.25 2.42 -1.14
CA GLU A 45 -9.25 1.13 -0.48
C GLU A 45 -10.45 0.27 -0.91
N ALA A 46 -11.66 0.83 -0.92
CA ALA A 46 -12.86 0.14 -1.40
C ALA A 46 -12.73 -0.29 -2.87
N ALA A 47 -12.18 0.59 -3.72
CA ALA A 47 -11.95 0.30 -5.13
C ALA A 47 -10.89 -0.81 -5.33
N LEU A 48 -9.83 -0.80 -4.53
CA LEU A 48 -8.78 -1.82 -4.57
C LEU A 48 -9.34 -3.19 -4.15
N PHE A 49 -10.13 -3.26 -3.09
CA PHE A 49 -10.80 -4.48 -2.66
C PHE A 49 -11.76 -5.03 -3.73
N ASP A 50 -12.51 -4.15 -4.42
CA ASP A 50 -13.36 -4.60 -5.54
C ASP A 50 -12.55 -5.25 -6.66
N ILE A 51 -11.40 -4.66 -7.02
CA ILE A 51 -10.51 -5.25 -8.03
C ILE A 51 -9.95 -6.59 -7.58
N GLN A 52 -9.52 -6.69 -6.34
CA GLN A 52 -8.92 -7.91 -5.79
C GLN A 52 -9.92 -9.06 -5.70
N GLU A 53 -11.17 -8.79 -5.33
CA GLU A 53 -12.18 -9.84 -5.19
C GLU A 53 -12.90 -10.18 -6.49
N ASN A 54 -13.20 -9.18 -7.32
CA ASN A 54 -14.06 -9.33 -8.48
C ASN A 54 -13.30 -9.24 -9.81
N GLY A 55 -12.00 -8.95 -9.77
CA GLY A 55 -11.20 -8.63 -10.95
C GLY A 55 -11.54 -7.25 -11.54
N ASN A 56 -10.65 -6.70 -12.35
CA ASN A 56 -10.83 -5.37 -12.93
C ASN A 56 -11.42 -5.37 -14.35
N LEU A 57 -11.61 -6.52 -14.99
CA LEU A 57 -12.13 -6.57 -16.37
C LEU A 57 -13.64 -6.81 -16.40
N ASP A 58 -14.35 -6.03 -17.22
CA ASP A 58 -15.76 -6.28 -17.55
C ASP A 58 -15.88 -7.42 -18.59
N GLU A 59 -17.13 -7.78 -18.95
CA GLU A 59 -17.43 -8.82 -19.94
C GLU A 59 -16.85 -8.52 -21.35
N LYS A 60 -16.43 -7.27 -21.60
CA LYS A 60 -15.83 -6.80 -22.86
C LYS A 60 -14.31 -6.66 -22.77
N GLY A 61 -13.71 -7.04 -21.63
CA GLY A 61 -12.27 -6.93 -21.38
C GLY A 61 -11.80 -5.49 -21.16
N LYS A 62 -12.67 -4.59 -20.68
CA LYS A 62 -12.32 -3.23 -20.30
C LYS A 62 -12.22 -3.10 -18.79
N ASP A 63 -11.34 -2.22 -18.33
CA ASP A 63 -11.22 -1.91 -16.91
C ASP A 63 -12.55 -1.38 -16.35
N ARG A 64 -13.02 -2.02 -15.28
CA ARG A 64 -14.20 -1.60 -14.52
C ARG A 64 -13.89 -0.36 -13.69
N ILE A 65 -12.71 -0.31 -13.11
CA ILE A 65 -12.22 0.74 -12.24
C ILE A 65 -10.85 1.20 -12.78
N ASN A 66 -10.63 2.51 -12.78
CA ASN A 66 -9.37 3.07 -13.25
C ASN A 66 -8.29 2.97 -12.17
N GLU A 67 -7.31 2.07 -12.33
CA GLU A 67 -6.16 1.90 -11.42
C GLU A 67 -5.37 3.21 -11.22
N GLY A 68 -5.30 4.04 -12.26
CA GLY A 68 -4.69 5.36 -12.17
C GLY A 68 -5.41 6.29 -11.19
N GLN A 69 -6.74 6.20 -11.09
CA GLN A 69 -7.54 6.95 -10.13
C GLN A 69 -7.31 6.43 -8.70
N ILE A 70 -7.29 5.12 -8.51
CA ILE A 70 -6.98 4.51 -7.21
C ILE A 70 -5.62 5.00 -6.71
N ALA A 71 -4.58 4.86 -7.52
CA ALA A 71 -3.24 5.32 -7.17
C ALA A 71 -3.18 6.85 -6.92
N ALA A 72 -3.96 7.65 -7.66
CA ALA A 72 -4.03 9.10 -7.45
C ALA A 72 -4.69 9.47 -6.13
N TYR A 73 -5.72 8.73 -5.71
CA TYR A 73 -6.43 8.97 -4.45
C TYR A 73 -5.58 8.56 -3.25
N PHE A 74 -4.93 7.39 -3.27
CA PHE A 74 -3.94 7.03 -2.25
C PHE A 74 -2.81 8.06 -2.16
N ARG A 75 -2.26 8.48 -3.31
CA ARG A 75 -1.24 9.53 -3.33
C ARG A 75 -1.72 10.84 -2.73
N ARG A 76 -2.99 11.22 -2.99
CA ARG A 76 -3.58 12.43 -2.43
C ARG A 76 -3.70 12.33 -0.91
N ALA A 77 -4.23 11.23 -0.39
CA ALA A 77 -4.32 10.99 1.06
C ALA A 77 -2.95 11.05 1.75
N ALA A 78 -1.95 10.33 1.21
CA ALA A 78 -0.59 10.35 1.73
C ALA A 78 0.10 11.73 1.60
N GLY A 79 -0.28 12.55 0.61
CA GLY A 79 0.21 13.92 0.44
C GLY A 79 -0.41 14.91 1.41
N MET A 80 -1.68 14.72 1.78
CA MET A 80 -2.39 15.55 2.75
C MET A 80 -2.00 15.24 4.19
N ALA A 81 -1.60 14.00 4.47
CA ALA A 81 -1.11 13.55 5.77
C ALA A 81 0.26 12.83 5.61
N PRO A 82 1.35 13.60 5.35
CA PRO A 82 2.63 13.05 4.91
C PRO A 82 3.32 12.18 5.96
N ASP A 83 2.99 12.33 7.24
CA ASP A 83 3.55 11.56 8.35
C ASP A 83 2.63 10.42 8.81
N ASN A 84 1.48 10.24 8.16
CA ASN A 84 0.59 9.12 8.44
C ASN A 84 1.11 7.84 7.80
N ALA A 85 1.51 6.86 8.63
CA ALA A 85 2.10 5.61 8.18
C ALA A 85 1.11 4.76 7.36
N ASP A 86 -0.15 4.67 7.78
CA ASP A 86 -1.17 3.86 7.10
C ASP A 86 -1.44 4.36 5.67
N TYR A 87 -1.57 5.68 5.48
CA TYR A 87 -1.81 6.25 4.15
C TYR A 87 -0.59 6.08 3.24
N ASN A 88 0.63 6.21 3.77
CA ASN A 88 1.85 6.00 3.00
C ASN A 88 2.06 4.51 2.66
N ALA A 89 1.73 3.60 3.58
CA ALA A 89 1.77 2.16 3.36
C ALA A 89 0.74 1.70 2.32
N ALA A 90 -0.51 2.14 2.43
CA ALA A 90 -1.56 1.83 1.47
C ALA A 90 -1.21 2.31 0.05
N TYR A 91 -0.61 3.51 -0.07
CA TYR A 91 -0.13 4.00 -1.36
C TYR A 91 1.02 3.13 -1.91
N ALA A 92 1.96 2.70 -1.07
CA ALA A 92 3.03 1.80 -1.48
C ALA A 92 2.47 0.44 -1.94
N GLY A 93 1.53 -0.14 -1.19
CA GLY A 93 0.86 -1.40 -1.54
C GLY A 93 0.14 -1.33 -2.88
N ALA A 94 -0.64 -0.28 -3.12
CA ALA A 94 -1.31 -0.08 -4.41
C ALA A 94 -0.32 0.06 -5.59
N LEU A 95 0.84 0.68 -5.36
CA LEU A 95 1.87 0.78 -6.39
C LEU A 95 2.51 -0.57 -6.71
N VAL A 96 2.65 -1.47 -5.72
CA VAL A 96 3.09 -2.86 -5.93
C VAL A 96 2.04 -3.62 -6.74
N GLU A 97 0.78 -3.55 -6.34
CA GLU A 97 -0.35 -4.21 -7.00
C GLU A 97 -0.46 -3.83 -8.49
N PHE A 98 -0.23 -2.55 -8.82
CA PHE A 98 -0.29 -2.04 -10.19
C PHE A 98 1.06 -2.11 -10.95
N ASP A 99 1.98 -2.97 -10.52
CA ASP A 99 3.31 -3.18 -11.14
C ASP A 99 4.14 -1.88 -11.29
N ARG A 100 3.92 -0.90 -10.39
CA ARG A 100 4.67 0.37 -10.38
C ARG A 100 5.87 0.29 -9.41
N ILE A 101 6.65 -0.79 -9.50
CA ILE A 101 7.67 -1.18 -8.54
C ILE A 101 8.67 -0.07 -8.18
N PRO A 102 9.25 0.71 -9.14
CA PRO A 102 10.19 1.78 -8.78
C PRO A 102 9.56 2.89 -7.93
N MET A 103 8.25 3.11 -8.08
CA MET A 103 7.52 4.09 -7.27
C MET A 103 7.19 3.51 -5.89
N ALA A 104 6.80 2.24 -5.82
CA ALA A 104 6.55 1.54 -4.57
C ALA A 104 7.79 1.56 -3.67
N VAL A 105 8.96 1.19 -4.20
CA VAL A 105 10.22 1.21 -3.46
C VAL A 105 10.54 2.60 -2.90
N ARG A 106 10.36 3.66 -3.69
CA ARG A 106 10.56 5.03 -3.19
C ARG A 106 9.59 5.39 -2.06
N GLN A 107 8.34 4.94 -2.17
CA GLN A 107 7.33 5.18 -1.13
C GLN A 107 7.63 4.41 0.16
N LEU A 108 8.19 3.18 0.04
CA LEU A 108 8.62 2.39 1.18
C LEU A 108 9.84 3.01 1.90
N HIS A 109 10.79 3.57 1.16
CA HIS A 109 11.87 4.36 1.79
C HIS A 109 11.32 5.56 2.57
N LYS A 110 10.29 6.25 2.05
CA LYS A 110 9.61 7.30 2.81
C LYS A 110 8.97 6.77 4.09
N LEU A 111 8.33 5.59 4.02
CA LEU A 111 7.73 4.96 5.19
C LEU A 111 8.77 4.62 6.26
N VAL A 112 9.97 4.17 5.88
CA VAL A 112 11.10 3.97 6.79
C VAL A 112 11.48 5.28 7.50
N GLU A 113 11.55 6.40 6.77
CA GLU A 113 11.85 7.70 7.38
C GLU A 113 10.74 8.19 8.33
N ILE A 114 9.47 7.89 8.05
CA ILE A 114 8.36 8.16 8.97
C ILE A 114 8.56 7.39 10.27
N GLY A 115 8.87 6.10 10.21
CA GLY A 115 9.13 5.28 11.41
C GLY A 115 10.36 5.75 12.21
N LYS A 116 11.41 6.23 11.54
CA LYS A 116 12.60 6.79 12.22
C LYS A 116 12.35 8.15 12.86
N ALA A 117 11.38 8.92 12.38
CA ALA A 117 11.10 10.26 12.88
C ALA A 117 10.36 10.26 14.22
N SER A 118 9.71 9.15 14.60
CA SER A 118 8.94 9.03 15.83
C SER A 118 8.92 7.60 16.35
N ASP A 119 9.35 7.39 17.57
CA ASP A 119 9.27 6.11 18.27
C ASP A 119 7.81 5.66 18.54
N GLU A 120 6.84 6.56 18.36
CA GLU A 120 5.41 6.27 18.53
C GLU A 120 4.78 5.64 17.28
N VAL A 121 5.47 5.71 16.12
CA VAL A 121 4.96 5.23 14.84
C VAL A 121 5.63 3.92 14.47
N ASP A 122 4.93 2.81 14.68
CA ASP A 122 5.42 1.49 14.27
C ASP A 122 5.05 1.21 12.81
N VAL A 123 6.06 1.14 11.95
CA VAL A 123 5.92 0.81 10.53
C VAL A 123 6.32 -0.63 10.21
N SER A 124 6.68 -1.42 11.20
CA SER A 124 7.26 -2.76 11.05
C SER A 124 6.37 -3.70 10.26
N PHE A 125 5.10 -3.76 10.61
CA PHE A 125 4.12 -4.60 9.90
C PHE A 125 4.00 -4.20 8.42
N HIS A 126 3.86 -2.91 8.14
CA HIS A 126 3.72 -2.40 6.77
C HIS A 126 4.95 -2.70 5.92
N LEU A 127 6.16 -2.57 6.48
CA LEU A 127 7.41 -2.88 5.76
C LEU A 127 7.53 -4.37 5.47
N TYR A 128 7.15 -5.23 6.42
CA TYR A 128 7.19 -6.68 6.25
C TYR A 128 6.20 -7.16 5.18
N GLU A 129 4.94 -6.71 5.22
CA GLU A 129 3.92 -7.07 4.24
C GLU A 129 4.29 -6.54 2.83
N ALA A 130 4.78 -5.31 2.75
CA ALA A 130 5.22 -4.74 1.49
C ALA A 130 6.42 -5.49 0.90
N ALA A 131 7.34 -5.95 1.73
CA ALA A 131 8.49 -6.77 1.28
C ALA A 131 8.02 -8.07 0.62
N ARG A 132 7.03 -8.75 1.21
CA ARG A 132 6.44 -9.96 0.64
C ARG A 132 5.78 -9.67 -0.71
N GLY A 133 4.92 -8.64 -0.75
CA GLY A 133 4.25 -8.23 -1.99
C GLY A 133 5.23 -7.85 -3.11
N LEU A 134 6.35 -7.18 -2.79
CA LEU A 134 7.42 -6.89 -3.74
C LEU A 134 8.06 -8.14 -4.31
N ILE A 135 8.37 -9.13 -3.47
CA ILE A 135 8.97 -10.40 -3.92
C ILE A 135 8.01 -11.10 -4.87
N ASP A 136 6.74 -11.22 -4.50
CA ASP A 136 5.72 -11.88 -5.33
C ASP A 136 5.56 -11.17 -6.68
N ALA A 137 5.48 -9.84 -6.69
CA ALA A 137 5.36 -9.04 -7.92
C ALA A 137 6.58 -9.20 -8.84
N ILE A 138 7.79 -9.25 -8.27
CA ILE A 138 9.02 -9.45 -9.03
C ILE A 138 9.11 -10.86 -9.58
N ASP A 139 8.76 -11.87 -8.79
CA ASP A 139 8.74 -13.25 -9.25
C ASP A 139 7.80 -13.46 -10.43
N LEU A 140 6.59 -12.90 -10.36
CA LEU A 140 5.65 -12.91 -11.48
C LEU A 140 6.19 -12.19 -12.71
N LYS A 141 6.76 -10.99 -12.53
CA LYS A 141 7.30 -10.17 -13.62
C LYS A 141 8.49 -10.82 -14.33
N THR A 142 9.31 -11.57 -13.61
CA THR A 142 10.51 -12.23 -14.15
C THR A 142 10.30 -13.71 -14.45
N ASN A 143 9.05 -14.19 -14.37
CA ASN A 143 8.72 -15.59 -14.49
C ASN A 143 9.57 -16.48 -13.57
N PHE A 144 9.73 -16.04 -12.31
CA PHE A 144 10.54 -16.68 -11.26
C PHE A 144 12.05 -16.75 -11.54
N ASP A 145 12.55 -16.06 -12.57
CA ASP A 145 13.99 -15.97 -12.82
C ASP A 145 14.64 -14.84 -11.99
N ARG A 146 15.04 -15.20 -10.77
CA ARG A 146 15.73 -14.29 -9.84
C ARG A 146 17.16 -13.96 -10.23
N SER A 147 17.70 -14.57 -11.31
CA SER A 147 19.04 -14.26 -11.83
C SER A 147 19.08 -12.98 -12.64
N THR A 148 17.94 -12.47 -13.08
CA THR A 148 17.85 -11.24 -13.86
C THR A 148 18.33 -10.02 -13.05
N PRO A 149 18.95 -9.00 -13.68
CA PRO A 149 19.39 -7.79 -12.97
C PRO A 149 18.25 -7.07 -12.24
N ILE A 150 17.05 -7.02 -12.84
CA ILE A 150 15.89 -6.38 -12.25
C ILE A 150 15.39 -7.13 -11.00
N ALA A 151 15.35 -8.47 -11.08
CA ALA A 151 14.97 -9.29 -9.93
C ALA A 151 15.95 -9.10 -8.77
N ARG A 152 17.27 -9.19 -9.04
CA ARG A 152 18.29 -9.00 -8.01
C ARG A 152 18.20 -7.64 -7.32
N GLN A 153 17.98 -6.56 -8.09
CA GLN A 153 17.85 -5.22 -7.52
C GLN A 153 16.66 -5.13 -6.56
N TYR A 154 15.47 -5.49 -7.00
CA TYR A 154 14.26 -5.27 -6.21
C TYR A 154 14.05 -6.31 -5.11
N ILE A 155 14.57 -7.55 -5.27
CA ILE A 155 14.61 -8.53 -4.17
C ILE A 155 15.55 -8.05 -3.06
N SER A 156 16.68 -7.44 -3.40
CA SER A 156 17.57 -6.84 -2.40
C SER A 156 16.90 -5.73 -1.60
N GLU A 157 16.13 -4.84 -2.28
CA GLU A 157 15.31 -3.82 -1.61
C GLU A 157 14.22 -4.45 -0.73
N ALA A 158 13.51 -5.45 -1.23
CA ALA A 158 12.48 -6.15 -0.46
C ALA A 158 13.06 -6.82 0.79
N VAL A 159 14.21 -7.48 0.69
CA VAL A 159 14.90 -8.07 1.84
C VAL A 159 15.28 -6.99 2.87
N THR A 160 15.76 -5.83 2.42
CA THR A 160 16.05 -4.69 3.31
C THR A 160 14.79 -4.25 4.08
N PHE A 161 13.65 -4.09 3.41
CA PHE A 161 12.40 -3.73 4.08
C PHE A 161 11.91 -4.82 5.04
N ALA A 162 12.06 -6.11 4.69
CA ALA A 162 11.71 -7.22 5.57
C ALA A 162 12.56 -7.21 6.86
N ILE A 163 13.85 -6.96 6.75
CA ILE A 163 14.76 -6.85 7.91
C ILE A 163 14.36 -5.69 8.82
N LEU A 164 14.07 -4.52 8.25
CA LEU A 164 13.58 -3.36 9.01
C LEU A 164 12.22 -3.65 9.64
N GLY A 165 11.33 -4.34 8.92
CA GLY A 165 10.02 -4.79 9.42
C GLY A 165 10.09 -5.83 10.55
N LEU A 166 11.22 -6.52 10.71
CA LEU A 166 11.50 -7.40 11.86
C LEU A 166 12.07 -6.66 13.07
N GLY A 167 12.18 -5.34 13.01
CA GLY A 167 12.57 -4.50 14.13
C GLY A 167 14.06 -4.14 14.21
N PHE A 168 14.83 -4.41 13.15
CA PHE A 168 16.20 -3.93 13.07
C PHE A 168 16.25 -2.48 12.59
N SER A 169 17.10 -1.66 13.18
CA SER A 169 17.25 -0.26 12.78
C SER A 169 18.07 -0.07 11.49
N SER A 170 18.84 -1.09 11.10
CA SER A 170 19.60 -1.11 9.85
C SER A 170 19.88 -2.54 9.37
N VAL A 171 20.27 -2.66 8.10
CA VAL A 171 20.72 -3.94 7.50
C VAL A 171 21.99 -4.42 8.19
N GLU A 172 22.89 -3.50 8.54
CA GLU A 172 24.14 -3.79 9.23
C GLU A 172 23.90 -4.41 10.61
N GLU A 173 22.95 -3.85 11.36
CA GLU A 173 22.53 -4.40 12.67
C GLU A 173 21.94 -5.82 12.52
N ALA A 174 21.11 -6.06 11.52
CA ALA A 174 20.55 -7.37 11.24
C ALA A 174 21.64 -8.39 10.89
N ILE A 175 22.61 -8.02 10.06
CA ILE A 175 23.74 -8.87 9.70
C ILE A 175 24.60 -9.19 10.93
N GLU A 176 24.87 -8.21 11.78
CA GLU A 176 25.62 -8.40 13.02
C GLU A 176 24.91 -9.39 13.94
N TYR A 177 23.58 -9.20 14.14
CA TYR A 177 22.76 -10.11 14.95
C TYR A 177 22.80 -11.55 14.43
N LEU A 178 22.61 -11.75 13.12
CA LEU A 178 22.61 -13.08 12.50
C LEU A 178 24.00 -13.77 12.55
N ASN A 179 25.09 -13.00 12.56
CA ASN A 179 26.45 -13.54 12.68
C ASN A 179 26.82 -13.87 14.12
N MET A 180 26.13 -13.31 15.11
CA MET A 180 26.37 -13.62 16.53
C MET A 180 25.80 -14.98 16.94
N ASP A 181 24.79 -15.49 16.20
CA ASP A 181 24.12 -16.77 16.46
C ASP A 181 24.71 -17.93 15.61
N ALA A 182 25.77 -17.69 14.86
CA ALA A 182 26.44 -18.68 14.03
C ALA A 182 27.76 -19.11 14.63
#